data_379e333ee58cd1681cf3f09e14275bba
#
_entry.id   379e333ee58cd1681cf3f09e14275bba
#
_cell.length_a   1.000
_cell.length_b   1.000
_cell.length_c   1.000
_cell.angle_alpha   90.00
_cell.angle_beta   90.00
_cell.angle_gamma   90.00
#
_symmetry.space_group_name_H-M   'P 1'
#
loop_
_entity.id
_entity.type
_entity.pdbx_description
1 polymer ?
#
loop_
_entity_poly.entity_id
_entity_poly.type
_entity_poly.pdbx_seq_one_letter_code
_entity_poly.pdbx_strand_id
1 'polypeptide(L)'
;QTQLIQSEKMASLGELTAGIAHEIQNPLNFVNNFSEVSKELLDEMKEELDSGNLEEALEIMQDIIQNLEKINHHGKRADGIVKGMLQHSRSSSGSKEPTDINALADEYFRLAYHGLRAKDKSFNATMVSDFDDNIDHVNVIPQDIGRVILNLITNAFYVVDEKKKSGIENYEPTVTVRTKKGIKNIEIKVVDNGNGIPEKILNKIFEPFFTTKPTGKGTGLGLSMSYDIITKGHGGELKVLTKEGEGTEFIILLPKE
;
A
#
# COMPACT_ATOMS: atom_id res chain seq x y z
N GLN A 1 23.73 -11.99 -21.49
CA GLN A 1 22.51 -12.06 -20.68
C GLN A 1 22.46 -10.94 -19.64
N THR A 2 23.53 -10.63 -18.91
CA THR A 2 23.58 -9.56 -17.88
C THR A 2 23.29 -8.16 -18.46
N GLN A 3 23.79 -7.85 -19.67
CA GLN A 3 23.54 -6.57 -20.36
C GLN A 3 22.08 -6.42 -20.84
N LEU A 4 21.42 -7.51 -21.25
CA LEU A 4 20.02 -7.50 -21.67
C LEU A 4 19.10 -7.22 -20.47
N ILE A 5 19.35 -7.90 -19.33
CA ILE A 5 18.64 -7.70 -18.08
C ILE A 5 18.81 -6.27 -17.55
N GLN A 6 20.00 -5.69 -17.73
CA GLN A 6 20.29 -4.31 -17.33
C GLN A 6 19.60 -3.30 -18.26
N SER A 7 19.49 -3.59 -19.55
CA SER A 7 18.78 -2.77 -20.52
C SER A 7 17.25 -2.80 -20.32
N GLU A 8 16.68 -3.98 -20.06
CA GLU A 8 15.24 -4.12 -19.71
C GLU A 8 14.92 -3.42 -18.38
N LYS A 9 15.79 -3.54 -17.38
CA LYS A 9 15.66 -2.78 -16.11
C LYS A 9 15.73 -1.27 -16.33
N MET A 10 16.60 -0.80 -17.24
CA MET A 10 16.69 0.63 -17.58
C MET A 10 15.47 1.12 -18.36
N ALA A 11 14.94 0.34 -19.28
CA ALA A 11 13.72 0.69 -20.02
C ALA A 11 12.49 0.75 -19.10
N SER A 12 12.31 -0.26 -18.25
CA SER A 12 11.25 -0.29 -17.22
C SER A 12 11.40 0.85 -16.21
N LEU A 13 12.63 1.21 -15.82
CA LEU A 13 12.92 2.34 -14.94
C LEU A 13 12.61 3.68 -15.65
N GLY A 14 12.83 3.78 -16.96
CA GLY A 14 12.52 4.97 -17.77
C GLY A 14 11.01 5.26 -17.85
N GLU A 15 10.18 4.26 -18.14
CA GLU A 15 8.72 4.40 -18.16
C GLU A 15 8.17 4.70 -16.76
N LEU A 16 8.66 3.97 -15.74
CA LEU A 16 8.31 4.25 -14.34
C LEU A 16 8.73 5.65 -13.91
N THR A 17 9.91 6.15 -14.32
CA THR A 17 10.40 7.48 -13.95
C THR A 17 9.52 8.60 -14.50
N ALA A 18 9.04 8.48 -15.75
CA ALA A 18 8.12 9.44 -16.32
C ALA A 18 6.75 9.45 -15.60
N GLY A 19 6.20 8.28 -15.29
CA GLY A 19 4.97 8.13 -14.50
C GLY A 19 5.11 8.68 -13.08
N ILE A 20 6.24 8.40 -12.42
CA ILE A 20 6.54 8.90 -11.06
C ILE A 20 6.68 10.42 -11.07
N ALA A 21 7.40 10.99 -12.05
CA ALA A 21 7.53 12.44 -12.15
C ALA A 21 6.16 13.12 -12.27
N HIS A 22 5.27 12.59 -13.09
CA HIS A 22 3.93 13.10 -13.26
C HIS A 22 3.08 12.95 -11.97
N GLU A 23 3.19 11.80 -11.29
CA GLU A 23 2.47 11.55 -10.03
C GLU A 23 2.98 12.43 -8.86
N ILE A 24 4.27 12.83 -8.86
CA ILE A 24 4.82 13.79 -7.90
C ILE A 24 4.42 15.23 -8.27
N GLN A 25 4.46 15.59 -9.55
CA GLN A 25 4.08 16.92 -10.01
C GLN A 25 2.62 17.26 -9.66
N ASN A 26 1.70 16.30 -9.76
CA ASN A 26 0.31 16.53 -9.45
C ASN A 26 0.08 17.08 -8.03
N PRO A 27 0.49 16.41 -6.95
CA PRO A 27 0.31 16.97 -5.60
C PRO A 27 1.14 18.24 -5.37
N LEU A 28 2.32 18.39 -5.99
CA LEU A 28 3.11 19.61 -5.86
C LEU A 28 2.44 20.82 -6.51
N ASN A 29 1.77 20.65 -7.65
CA ASN A 29 0.98 21.71 -8.27
C ASN A 29 -0.13 22.20 -7.32
N PHE A 30 -0.81 21.30 -6.62
CA PHE A 30 -1.80 21.69 -5.61
C PHE A 30 -1.15 22.44 -4.42
N VAL A 31 0.01 21.98 -3.93
CA VAL A 31 0.75 22.68 -2.88
C VAL A 31 1.07 24.10 -3.31
N ASN A 32 1.60 24.29 -4.52
CA ASN A 32 1.96 25.60 -5.04
C ASN A 32 0.72 26.50 -5.20
N ASN A 33 -0.34 26.00 -5.84
CA ASN A 33 -1.55 26.77 -6.07
C ASN A 33 -2.21 27.24 -4.76
N PHE A 34 -2.38 26.32 -3.77
CA PHE A 34 -2.94 26.71 -2.47
C PHE A 34 -2.04 27.64 -1.68
N SER A 35 -0.71 27.56 -1.87
CA SER A 35 0.23 28.50 -1.25
C SER A 35 0.12 29.90 -1.85
N GLU A 36 -0.03 30.01 -3.19
CA GLU A 36 -0.22 31.28 -3.88
C GLU A 36 -1.55 31.94 -3.46
N VAL A 37 -2.65 31.18 -3.51
CA VAL A 37 -3.96 31.67 -3.06
C VAL A 37 -3.96 32.07 -1.60
N SER A 38 -3.28 31.30 -0.71
CA SER A 38 -3.19 31.69 0.71
C SER A 38 -2.41 32.96 0.93
N LYS A 39 -1.43 33.27 0.07
CA LYS A 39 -0.70 34.52 0.13
C LYS A 39 -1.59 35.71 -0.27
N GLU A 40 -2.34 35.57 -1.35
CA GLU A 40 -3.31 36.59 -1.79
C GLU A 40 -4.36 36.86 -0.70
N LEU A 41 -4.93 35.80 -0.11
CA LEU A 41 -5.88 35.90 1.00
C LEU A 41 -5.29 36.57 2.25
N LEU A 42 -3.99 36.39 2.53
CA LEU A 42 -3.32 37.08 3.65
C LEU A 42 -3.20 38.59 3.39
N ASP A 43 -2.94 39.02 2.17
CA ASP A 43 -2.89 40.42 1.79
C ASP A 43 -4.29 41.05 1.91
N GLU A 44 -5.34 40.37 1.42
CA GLU A 44 -6.76 40.76 1.53
C GLU A 44 -7.19 40.87 3.01
N MET A 45 -6.91 39.83 3.81
CA MET A 45 -7.22 39.82 5.24
C MET A 45 -6.59 41.02 5.97
N LYS A 46 -5.38 41.43 5.58
CA LYS A 46 -4.71 42.60 6.13
C LYS A 46 -5.45 43.90 5.78
N GLU A 47 -5.90 44.04 4.53
CA GLU A 47 -6.68 45.21 4.08
C GLU A 47 -8.01 45.33 4.86
N GLU A 48 -8.70 44.19 5.07
CA GLU A 48 -9.95 44.16 5.85
C GLU A 48 -9.72 44.50 7.33
N LEU A 49 -8.62 44.04 7.95
CA LEU A 49 -8.25 44.42 9.30
C LEU A 49 -7.92 45.89 9.41
N ASP A 50 -7.17 46.47 8.46
CA ASP A 50 -6.83 47.91 8.42
C ASP A 50 -8.10 48.77 8.22
N SER A 51 -9.12 48.24 7.53
CA SER A 51 -10.42 48.87 7.32
C SER A 51 -11.40 48.71 8.49
N GLY A 52 -11.06 47.87 9.48
CA GLY A 52 -11.91 47.58 10.63
C GLY A 52 -12.99 46.52 10.41
N ASN A 53 -12.95 45.80 9.28
CA ASN A 53 -13.91 44.75 8.88
C ASN A 53 -13.51 43.42 9.51
N LEU A 54 -13.67 43.26 10.80
CA LEU A 54 -13.21 42.10 11.56
C LEU A 54 -13.93 40.82 11.14
N GLU A 55 -15.20 40.88 10.78
CA GLU A 55 -16.00 39.72 10.39
C GLU A 55 -15.46 39.09 9.08
N GLU A 56 -15.23 39.91 8.05
CA GLU A 56 -14.64 39.51 6.78
C GLU A 56 -13.22 38.95 6.96
N ALA A 57 -12.40 39.61 7.76
CA ALA A 57 -11.05 39.13 8.06
C ALA A 57 -11.07 37.74 8.74
N LEU A 58 -12.06 37.43 9.58
CA LEU A 58 -12.22 36.11 10.21
C LEU A 58 -12.66 35.04 9.20
N GLU A 59 -13.50 35.39 8.23
CA GLU A 59 -13.89 34.45 7.14
C GLU A 59 -12.67 34.12 6.26
N ILE A 60 -11.90 35.12 5.85
CA ILE A 60 -10.67 34.94 5.06
C ILE A 60 -9.66 34.09 5.85
N MET A 61 -9.51 34.29 7.14
CA MET A 61 -8.65 33.47 7.99
C MET A 61 -9.07 31.99 7.95
N GLN A 62 -10.37 31.71 7.94
CA GLN A 62 -10.88 30.35 7.86
C GLN A 62 -10.52 29.67 6.52
N ASP A 63 -10.58 30.41 5.42
CA ASP A 63 -10.20 29.93 4.09
C ASP A 63 -8.69 29.63 4.01
N ILE A 64 -7.86 30.47 4.62
CA ILE A 64 -6.42 30.22 4.74
C ILE A 64 -6.15 28.94 5.51
N ILE A 65 -6.84 28.72 6.63
CA ILE A 65 -6.71 27.47 7.42
C ILE A 65 -7.05 26.26 6.56
N GLN A 66 -8.14 26.29 5.79
CA GLN A 66 -8.53 25.21 4.87
C GLN A 66 -7.46 24.98 3.80
N ASN A 67 -6.88 26.03 3.24
CA ASN A 67 -5.82 25.92 2.24
C ASN A 67 -4.56 25.30 2.83
N LEU A 68 -4.17 25.64 4.06
CA LEU A 68 -3.04 25.03 4.76
C LEU A 68 -3.26 23.53 5.02
N GLU A 69 -4.50 23.11 5.33
CA GLU A 69 -4.85 21.69 5.44
C GLU A 69 -4.66 20.96 4.11
N LYS A 70 -5.09 21.57 2.99
CA LYS A 70 -4.91 21.00 1.64
C LYS A 70 -3.42 20.92 1.27
N ILE A 71 -2.63 21.95 1.58
CA ILE A 71 -1.16 21.95 1.39
C ILE A 71 -0.52 20.78 2.14
N ASN A 72 -0.83 20.62 3.43
CA ASN A 72 -0.31 19.51 4.24
C ASN A 72 -0.73 18.15 3.68
N HIS A 73 -1.98 18.02 3.24
CA HIS A 73 -2.51 16.80 2.64
C HIS A 73 -1.75 16.41 1.37
N HIS A 74 -1.58 17.35 0.44
CA HIS A 74 -0.87 17.10 -0.82
C HIS A 74 0.65 16.92 -0.61
N GLY A 75 1.26 17.63 0.34
CA GLY A 75 2.64 17.41 0.75
C GLY A 75 2.90 15.99 1.27
N LYS A 76 2.02 15.47 2.12
CA LYS A 76 2.08 14.07 2.59
C LYS A 76 1.89 13.06 1.46
N ARG A 77 1.07 13.40 0.45
CA ARG A 77 0.93 12.55 -0.73
C ARG A 77 2.23 12.46 -1.53
N ALA A 78 2.86 13.59 -1.82
CA ALA A 78 4.14 13.64 -2.52
C ALA A 78 5.23 12.84 -1.77
N ASP A 79 5.34 13.01 -0.46
CA ASP A 79 6.25 12.24 0.41
C ASP A 79 6.00 10.74 0.32
N GLY A 80 4.73 10.32 0.35
CA GLY A 80 4.32 8.92 0.19
C GLY A 80 4.76 8.32 -1.15
N ILE A 81 4.63 9.07 -2.25
CA ILE A 81 5.06 8.63 -3.60
C ILE A 81 6.58 8.47 -3.63
N VAL A 82 7.34 9.44 -3.10
CA VAL A 82 8.81 9.36 -3.03
C VAL A 82 9.27 8.18 -2.19
N LYS A 83 8.68 7.95 -1.01
CA LYS A 83 8.98 6.79 -0.16
C LYS A 83 8.67 5.47 -0.86
N GLY A 84 7.54 5.37 -1.53
CA GLY A 84 7.18 4.21 -2.34
C GLY A 84 8.19 3.95 -3.47
N MET A 85 8.62 5.00 -4.17
CA MET A 85 9.66 4.92 -5.20
C MET A 85 11.00 4.42 -4.65
N LEU A 86 11.46 4.94 -3.51
CA LEU A 86 12.69 4.51 -2.87
C LEU A 86 12.63 3.04 -2.44
N GLN A 87 11.47 2.57 -2.00
CA GLN A 87 11.25 1.15 -1.71
C GLN A 87 11.27 0.29 -2.97
N HIS A 88 10.72 0.80 -4.09
CA HIS A 88 10.76 0.11 -5.38
C HIS A 88 12.17 0.10 -6.01
N SER A 89 12.92 1.19 -5.88
CA SER A 89 14.30 1.32 -6.39
C SER A 89 15.33 0.50 -5.61
N ARG A 90 15.04 0.14 -4.37
CA ARG A 90 15.84 -0.82 -3.61
C ARG A 90 15.60 -2.21 -4.18
N SER A 91 16.28 -2.51 -5.31
CA SER A 91 16.43 -3.89 -5.76
C SER A 91 16.95 -4.71 -4.58
N SER A 92 16.34 -5.85 -4.31
CA SER A 92 16.84 -6.79 -3.33
C SER A 92 18.31 -7.08 -3.66
N SER A 93 19.20 -6.67 -2.79
CA SER A 93 20.63 -7.08 -2.83
C SER A 93 20.78 -8.48 -2.19
N GLY A 94 19.67 -9.14 -1.86
CA GLY A 94 19.64 -10.46 -1.22
C GLY A 94 19.89 -11.58 -2.23
N SER A 95 20.59 -12.61 -1.79
CA SER A 95 20.65 -13.90 -2.46
C SER A 95 19.49 -14.77 -2.01
N LYS A 96 19.05 -15.68 -2.88
CA LYS A 96 18.09 -16.73 -2.48
C LYS A 96 18.79 -17.63 -1.46
N GLU A 97 18.08 -17.95 -0.39
CA GLU A 97 18.54 -18.84 0.69
C GLU A 97 17.40 -19.74 1.17
N PRO A 98 17.72 -20.94 1.70
CA PRO A 98 16.73 -21.84 2.27
C PRO A 98 16.00 -21.16 3.44
N THR A 99 14.72 -20.92 3.28
CA THR A 99 13.89 -20.13 4.19
C THR A 99 12.71 -20.94 4.70
N ASP A 100 12.45 -20.90 5.99
CA ASP A 100 11.23 -21.40 6.62
C ASP A 100 10.09 -20.40 6.34
N ILE A 101 9.20 -20.79 5.42
CA ILE A 101 8.08 -19.94 4.97
C ILE A 101 7.04 -19.77 6.08
N ASN A 102 6.82 -20.77 6.93
CA ASN A 102 5.86 -20.69 8.02
C ASN A 102 6.32 -19.69 9.09
N ALA A 103 7.58 -19.80 9.50
CA ALA A 103 8.18 -18.87 10.46
C ALA A 103 8.17 -17.43 9.91
N LEU A 104 8.54 -17.24 8.64
CA LEU A 104 8.53 -15.95 7.98
C LEU A 104 7.11 -15.36 7.91
N ALA A 105 6.11 -16.16 7.55
CA ALA A 105 4.73 -15.71 7.45
C ALA A 105 4.16 -15.31 8.83
N ASP A 106 4.43 -16.08 9.88
CA ASP A 106 4.00 -15.77 11.25
C ASP A 106 4.65 -14.49 11.77
N GLU A 107 5.96 -14.32 11.54
CA GLU A 107 6.71 -13.11 11.94
C GLU A 107 6.08 -11.85 11.34
N TYR A 108 5.88 -11.83 10.02
CA TYR A 108 5.32 -10.66 9.34
C TYR A 108 3.82 -10.45 9.65
N PHE A 109 3.08 -11.50 9.95
CA PHE A 109 1.69 -11.40 10.40
C PHE A 109 1.59 -10.68 11.74
N ARG A 110 2.40 -11.08 12.71
CA ARG A 110 2.49 -10.42 14.03
C ARG A 110 3.01 -8.99 13.91
N LEU A 111 4.05 -8.78 13.08
CA LEU A 111 4.63 -7.45 12.86
C LEU A 111 3.57 -6.48 12.31
N ALA A 112 2.79 -6.90 11.32
CA ALA A 112 1.71 -6.09 10.74
C ALA A 112 0.64 -5.71 11.78
N TYR A 113 0.18 -6.68 12.56
CA TYR A 113 -0.84 -6.48 13.60
C TYR A 113 -0.36 -5.51 14.68
N HIS A 114 0.80 -5.77 15.27
CA HIS A 114 1.35 -4.91 16.31
C HIS A 114 1.71 -3.52 15.81
N GLY A 115 2.20 -3.40 14.57
CA GLY A 115 2.47 -2.12 13.92
C GLY A 115 1.22 -1.26 13.75
N LEU A 116 0.07 -1.87 13.42
CA LEU A 116 -1.21 -1.16 13.34
C LEU A 116 -1.74 -0.78 14.73
N ARG A 117 -1.69 -1.67 15.70
CA ARG A 117 -2.09 -1.37 17.08
C ARG A 117 -1.25 -0.30 17.76
N ALA A 118 0.02 -0.19 17.39
CA ALA A 118 0.89 0.88 17.88
C ALA A 118 0.47 2.27 17.35
N LYS A 119 -0.09 2.32 16.14
CA LYS A 119 -0.60 3.56 15.51
C LYS A 119 -2.03 3.89 15.96
N ASP A 120 -2.87 2.88 16.09
CA ASP A 120 -4.28 3.00 16.47
C ASP A 120 -4.63 1.93 17.51
N LYS A 121 -4.74 2.35 18.76
CA LYS A 121 -5.07 1.44 19.89
C LYS A 121 -6.47 0.85 19.79
N SER A 122 -7.38 1.45 19.02
CA SER A 122 -8.73 0.96 18.79
C SER A 122 -8.80 -0.16 17.74
N PHE A 123 -7.75 -0.29 16.92
CA PHE A 123 -7.65 -1.35 15.93
C PHE A 123 -7.67 -2.73 16.59
N ASN A 124 -8.55 -3.61 16.14
CA ASN A 124 -8.60 -5.00 16.56
C ASN A 124 -9.17 -5.88 15.46
N ALA A 125 -8.50 -7.00 15.19
CA ALA A 125 -8.92 -8.02 14.24
C ALA A 125 -8.49 -9.40 14.74
N THR A 126 -9.29 -10.41 14.43
CA THR A 126 -8.96 -11.81 14.70
C THR A 126 -7.89 -12.27 13.71
N MET A 127 -6.81 -12.81 14.24
CA MET A 127 -5.69 -13.38 13.47
C MET A 127 -5.81 -14.90 13.47
N VAL A 128 -5.84 -15.50 12.28
CA VAL A 128 -5.88 -16.96 12.13
C VAL A 128 -4.67 -17.41 11.33
N SER A 129 -3.87 -18.31 11.90
CA SER A 129 -2.75 -18.96 11.23
C SER A 129 -3.08 -20.43 10.98
N ASP A 130 -2.92 -20.89 9.73
CA ASP A 130 -3.19 -22.25 9.30
C ASP A 130 -2.00 -22.70 8.42
N PHE A 131 -0.95 -23.18 9.07
CA PHE A 131 0.32 -23.51 8.44
C PHE A 131 0.49 -25.02 8.27
N ASP A 132 0.91 -25.44 7.06
CA ASP A 132 1.24 -26.83 6.75
C ASP A 132 2.66 -27.15 7.25
N ASP A 133 2.75 -28.00 8.28
CA ASP A 133 4.02 -28.41 8.89
C ASP A 133 4.93 -29.24 7.97
N ASN A 134 4.41 -29.69 6.81
CA ASN A 134 5.18 -30.49 5.86
C ASN A 134 5.95 -29.63 4.84
N ILE A 135 5.95 -28.32 4.97
CA ILE A 135 6.72 -27.43 4.09
C ILE A 135 8.20 -27.48 4.49
N ASP A 136 9.06 -27.94 3.58
CA ASP A 136 10.49 -27.82 3.70
C ASP A 136 10.94 -26.37 3.48
N HIS A 137 12.22 -26.07 3.80
CA HIS A 137 12.79 -24.77 3.46
C HIS A 137 12.72 -24.52 1.96
N VAL A 138 12.34 -23.30 1.58
CA VAL A 138 12.18 -22.87 0.19
C VAL A 138 13.27 -21.87 -0.15
N ASN A 139 13.88 -22.03 -1.32
CA ASN A 139 14.99 -21.18 -1.75
C ASN A 139 14.46 -19.85 -2.32
N VAL A 140 14.37 -18.84 -1.46
CA VAL A 140 13.82 -17.51 -1.76
C VAL A 140 14.70 -16.41 -1.19
N ILE A 141 14.43 -15.16 -1.57
CA ILE A 141 15.00 -13.97 -0.90
C ILE A 141 14.06 -13.60 0.24
N PRO A 142 14.41 -13.85 1.54
CA PRO A 142 13.46 -13.72 2.66
C PRO A 142 12.88 -12.32 2.80
N GLN A 143 13.70 -11.29 2.58
CA GLN A 143 13.27 -9.89 2.67
C GLN A 143 12.21 -9.53 1.61
N ASP A 144 12.32 -10.12 0.43
CA ASP A 144 11.37 -9.90 -0.67
C ASP A 144 10.04 -10.58 -0.38
N ILE A 145 10.07 -11.85 0.02
CA ILE A 145 8.86 -12.59 0.38
C ILE A 145 8.20 -11.96 1.61
N GLY A 146 8.98 -11.59 2.64
CA GLY A 146 8.48 -10.89 3.82
C GLY A 146 7.80 -9.57 3.46
N ARG A 147 8.36 -8.79 2.52
CA ARG A 147 7.75 -7.54 2.02
C ARG A 147 6.41 -7.80 1.32
N VAL A 148 6.33 -8.85 0.49
CA VAL A 148 5.07 -9.23 -0.17
C VAL A 148 4.02 -9.62 0.87
N ILE A 149 4.37 -10.51 1.80
CA ILE A 149 3.48 -10.96 2.87
C ILE A 149 2.98 -9.76 3.70
N LEU A 150 3.89 -8.88 4.15
CA LEU A 150 3.55 -7.68 4.90
C LEU A 150 2.57 -6.76 4.15
N ASN A 151 2.82 -6.57 2.86
CA ASN A 151 1.96 -5.73 2.02
C ASN A 151 0.54 -6.32 1.88
N LEU A 152 0.42 -7.61 1.61
CA LEU A 152 -0.88 -8.28 1.50
C LEU A 152 -1.64 -8.25 2.83
N ILE A 153 -0.95 -8.54 3.95
CA ILE A 153 -1.55 -8.54 5.29
C ILE A 153 -1.98 -7.12 5.71
N THR A 154 -1.17 -6.10 5.45
CA THR A 154 -1.55 -4.72 5.79
C THR A 154 -2.73 -4.23 4.95
N ASN A 155 -2.87 -4.69 3.71
CA ASN A 155 -4.05 -4.43 2.89
C ASN A 155 -5.28 -5.16 3.46
N ALA A 156 -5.16 -6.43 3.85
CA ALA A 156 -6.22 -7.21 4.48
C ALA A 156 -6.71 -6.54 5.78
N PHE A 157 -5.79 -6.17 6.68
CA PHE A 157 -6.15 -5.47 7.91
C PHE A 157 -6.84 -4.12 7.65
N TYR A 158 -6.41 -3.38 6.62
CA TYR A 158 -7.04 -2.13 6.26
C TYR A 158 -8.51 -2.32 5.85
N VAL A 159 -8.81 -3.29 4.97
CA VAL A 159 -10.17 -3.48 4.46
C VAL A 159 -11.11 -4.06 5.51
N VAL A 160 -10.64 -4.90 6.44
CA VAL A 160 -11.47 -5.41 7.53
C VAL A 160 -11.74 -4.32 8.58
N ASP A 161 -10.81 -3.41 8.83
CA ASP A 161 -10.99 -2.25 9.70
C ASP A 161 -12.00 -1.25 9.12
N GLU A 162 -11.90 -0.95 7.83
CA GLU A 162 -12.86 -0.09 7.13
C GLU A 162 -14.28 -0.69 7.16
N LYS A 163 -14.40 -2.00 6.93
CA LYS A 163 -15.70 -2.70 7.03
C LYS A 163 -16.28 -2.65 8.45
N LYS A 164 -15.43 -2.79 9.47
CA LYS A 164 -15.86 -2.65 10.87
C LYS A 164 -16.36 -1.24 11.17
N LYS A 165 -15.65 -0.22 10.69
CA LYS A 165 -16.03 1.19 10.87
C LYS A 165 -17.33 1.57 10.16
N SER A 166 -17.79 0.78 9.18
CA SER A 166 -19.10 0.99 8.54
C SER A 166 -20.31 0.59 9.41
N GLY A 167 -20.07 0.03 10.61
CA GLY A 167 -21.11 -0.24 11.60
C GLY A 167 -21.94 -1.49 11.33
N ILE A 168 -21.43 -2.47 10.58
CA ILE A 168 -22.13 -3.73 10.33
C ILE A 168 -22.23 -4.51 11.64
N GLU A 169 -23.45 -4.81 12.06
CA GLU A 169 -23.73 -5.59 13.27
C GLU A 169 -23.13 -7.00 13.17
N ASN A 170 -22.60 -7.49 14.30
CA ASN A 170 -22.00 -8.82 14.43
C ASN A 170 -20.85 -9.12 13.45
N TYR A 171 -20.22 -8.11 12.87
CA TYR A 171 -19.06 -8.31 12.03
C TYR A 171 -17.77 -8.39 12.88
N GLU A 172 -17.07 -9.51 12.77
CA GLU A 172 -15.77 -9.73 13.39
C GLU A 172 -14.66 -9.64 12.33
N PRO A 173 -13.86 -8.56 12.31
CA PRO A 173 -12.73 -8.43 11.42
C PRO A 173 -11.79 -9.63 11.55
N THR A 174 -11.56 -10.35 10.47
CA THR A 174 -10.74 -11.55 10.49
C THR A 174 -9.78 -11.55 9.30
N VAL A 175 -8.51 -11.81 9.59
CA VAL A 175 -7.47 -12.06 8.57
C VAL A 175 -6.85 -13.41 8.85
N THR A 176 -6.73 -14.22 7.80
CA THR A 176 -6.17 -15.56 7.87
C THR A 176 -4.94 -15.66 6.97
N VAL A 177 -3.86 -16.21 7.50
CA VAL A 177 -2.67 -16.57 6.70
C VAL A 177 -2.53 -18.09 6.69
N ARG A 178 -2.50 -18.66 5.48
CA ARG A 178 -2.39 -20.11 5.27
C ARG A 178 -1.18 -20.42 4.43
N THR A 179 -0.58 -21.56 4.69
CA THR A 179 0.45 -22.15 3.81
C THR A 179 0.07 -23.58 3.46
N LYS A 180 0.48 -24.00 2.27
CA LYS A 180 0.23 -25.38 1.82
C LYS A 180 1.33 -25.88 0.89
N LYS A 181 1.78 -27.09 1.14
CA LYS A 181 2.70 -27.80 0.24
C LYS A 181 1.93 -28.37 -0.95
N GLY A 182 2.09 -27.76 -2.12
CA GLY A 182 1.59 -28.31 -3.39
C GLY A 182 2.57 -29.31 -4.00
N ILE A 183 2.26 -29.85 -5.17
CA ILE A 183 3.13 -30.82 -5.88
C ILE A 183 4.37 -30.12 -6.44
N LYS A 184 4.21 -28.99 -7.12
CA LYS A 184 5.27 -28.23 -7.80
C LYS A 184 5.58 -26.87 -7.15
N ASN A 185 4.76 -26.43 -6.21
CA ASN A 185 4.86 -25.12 -5.60
C ASN A 185 4.53 -25.16 -4.11
N ILE A 186 4.91 -24.11 -3.43
CA ILE A 186 4.41 -23.76 -2.10
C ILE A 186 3.38 -22.65 -2.29
N GLU A 187 2.24 -22.80 -1.66
CA GLU A 187 1.15 -21.84 -1.66
C GLU A 187 1.16 -21.06 -0.34
N ILE A 188 1.09 -19.73 -0.42
CA ILE A 188 0.86 -18.85 0.72
C ILE A 188 -0.40 -18.05 0.42
N LYS A 189 -1.39 -18.09 1.31
CA LYS A 189 -2.65 -17.37 1.16
C LYS A 189 -2.80 -16.33 2.25
N VAL A 190 -3.23 -15.14 1.86
CA VAL A 190 -3.71 -14.11 2.77
C VAL A 190 -5.18 -13.88 2.47
N VAL A 191 -6.04 -14.18 3.43
CA VAL A 191 -7.50 -14.14 3.30
C VAL A 191 -8.06 -13.11 4.26
N ASP A 192 -8.93 -12.26 3.79
CA ASP A 192 -9.69 -11.31 4.60
C ASP A 192 -11.20 -11.48 4.39
N ASN A 193 -11.99 -11.13 5.38
CA ASN A 193 -13.45 -11.05 5.31
C ASN A 193 -13.95 -9.61 5.11
N GLY A 194 -13.14 -8.76 4.47
CA GLY A 194 -13.44 -7.36 4.20
C GLY A 194 -14.52 -7.15 3.14
N ASN A 195 -14.45 -6.00 2.44
CA ASN A 195 -15.46 -5.63 1.45
C ASN A 195 -15.28 -6.30 0.08
N GLY A 196 -14.19 -7.07 -0.11
CA GLY A 196 -13.84 -7.60 -1.43
C GLY A 196 -13.40 -6.50 -2.41
N ILE A 197 -13.12 -6.89 -3.64
CA ILE A 197 -12.69 -6.00 -4.72
C ILE A 197 -13.74 -6.02 -5.82
N PRO A 198 -14.31 -4.85 -6.21
CA PRO A 198 -15.25 -4.77 -7.32
C PRO A 198 -14.64 -5.28 -8.64
N GLU A 199 -15.39 -6.05 -9.41
CA GLU A 199 -14.94 -6.66 -10.66
C GLU A 199 -14.38 -5.62 -11.66
N LYS A 200 -14.98 -4.43 -11.71
CA LYS A 200 -14.58 -3.33 -12.61
C LYS A 200 -13.16 -2.81 -12.42
N ILE A 201 -12.54 -3.08 -11.26
CA ILE A 201 -11.18 -2.62 -10.96
C ILE A 201 -10.18 -3.79 -10.82
N LEU A 202 -10.65 -5.03 -10.87
CA LEU A 202 -9.84 -6.22 -10.61
C LEU A 202 -8.63 -6.34 -11.54
N ASN A 203 -8.77 -5.94 -12.80
CA ASN A 203 -7.70 -5.91 -13.78
C ASN A 203 -6.66 -4.81 -13.55
N LYS A 204 -6.97 -3.81 -12.70
CA LYS A 204 -6.11 -2.64 -12.44
C LYS A 204 -5.35 -2.72 -11.12
N ILE A 205 -5.70 -3.65 -10.22
CA ILE A 205 -5.13 -3.67 -8.86
C ILE A 205 -3.61 -3.88 -8.83
N PHE A 206 -3.03 -4.45 -9.90
CA PHE A 206 -1.59 -4.64 -10.05
C PHE A 206 -0.91 -3.54 -10.88
N GLU A 207 -1.66 -2.54 -11.37
CA GLU A 207 -1.07 -1.39 -12.04
C GLU A 207 -0.35 -0.50 -11.02
N PRO A 208 0.85 0.00 -11.34
CA PRO A 208 1.54 0.96 -10.47
C PRO A 208 0.68 2.19 -10.18
N PHE A 209 0.73 2.70 -8.95
CA PHE A 209 -0.02 3.86 -8.46
C PHE A 209 -1.54 3.68 -8.37
N PHE A 210 -2.09 2.56 -8.78
CA PHE A 210 -3.50 2.30 -8.61
C PHE A 210 -3.86 2.07 -7.13
N THR A 211 -4.80 2.84 -6.60
CA THR A 211 -5.28 2.71 -5.22
C THR A 211 -6.73 3.18 -5.09
N THR A 212 -7.50 2.48 -4.29
CA THR A 212 -8.85 2.89 -3.85
C THR A 212 -8.85 3.52 -2.47
N LYS A 213 -7.69 3.53 -1.78
CA LYS A 213 -7.55 4.18 -0.47
C LYS A 213 -7.59 5.70 -0.62
N PRO A 214 -8.13 6.40 0.38
CA PRO A 214 -8.12 7.87 0.38
C PRO A 214 -6.71 8.43 0.19
N THR A 215 -6.63 9.60 -0.40
CA THR A 215 -5.37 10.30 -0.67
C THR A 215 -4.51 10.37 0.59
N GLY A 216 -3.24 9.99 0.47
CA GLY A 216 -2.27 9.94 1.59
C GLY A 216 -2.32 8.65 2.44
N LYS A 217 -3.29 7.76 2.24
CA LYS A 217 -3.37 6.45 2.93
C LYS A 217 -2.87 5.27 2.10
N GLY A 218 -2.65 5.46 0.80
CA GLY A 218 -2.12 4.43 -0.09
C GLY A 218 -1.23 5.03 -1.17
N THR A 219 -0.11 4.37 -1.47
CA THR A 219 0.80 4.76 -2.55
C THR A 219 0.45 4.15 -3.90
N GLY A 220 -0.40 3.10 -3.90
CA GLY A 220 -0.72 2.33 -5.10
C GLY A 220 0.44 1.47 -5.64
N LEU A 221 1.57 1.41 -4.94
CA LEU A 221 2.76 0.66 -5.38
C LEU A 221 2.86 -0.74 -4.75
N GLY A 222 2.15 -1.01 -3.66
CA GLY A 222 2.30 -2.24 -2.90
C GLY A 222 1.99 -3.50 -3.73
N LEU A 223 0.84 -3.57 -4.37
CA LEU A 223 0.43 -4.75 -5.13
C LEU A 223 1.24 -4.93 -6.42
N SER A 224 1.58 -3.86 -7.14
CA SER A 224 2.45 -3.93 -8.32
C SER A 224 3.84 -4.44 -7.96
N MET A 225 4.44 -3.95 -6.86
CA MET A 225 5.71 -4.48 -6.34
C MET A 225 5.60 -5.95 -5.94
N SER A 226 4.54 -6.33 -5.24
CA SER A 226 4.31 -7.72 -4.84
C SER A 226 4.25 -8.64 -6.07
N TYR A 227 3.55 -8.19 -7.11
CA TYR A 227 3.47 -8.92 -8.37
C TYR A 227 4.84 -9.10 -9.02
N ASP A 228 5.64 -8.04 -9.12
CA ASP A 228 6.98 -8.09 -9.72
C ASP A 228 7.95 -8.95 -8.90
N ILE A 229 7.93 -8.86 -7.59
CA ILE A 229 8.76 -9.67 -6.69
C ILE A 229 8.45 -11.17 -6.90
N ILE A 230 7.19 -11.54 -6.92
CA ILE A 230 6.80 -12.93 -7.05
C ILE A 230 7.07 -13.46 -8.46
N THR A 231 6.64 -12.73 -9.49
CA THR A 231 6.72 -13.21 -10.88
C THR A 231 8.13 -13.09 -11.46
N LYS A 232 8.71 -11.88 -11.43
CA LYS A 232 10.03 -11.61 -12.02
C LYS A 232 11.19 -12.04 -11.11
N GLY A 233 11.04 -11.85 -9.80
CA GLY A 233 12.09 -12.16 -8.82
C GLY A 233 12.20 -13.64 -8.48
N HIS A 234 11.06 -14.31 -8.34
CA HIS A 234 10.99 -15.68 -7.84
C HIS A 234 10.42 -16.70 -8.84
N GLY A 235 9.97 -16.26 -10.04
CA GLY A 235 9.39 -17.16 -11.04
C GLY A 235 8.06 -17.80 -10.59
N GLY A 236 7.40 -17.19 -9.62
CA GLY A 236 6.13 -17.63 -9.05
C GLY A 236 4.92 -16.96 -9.69
N GLU A 237 3.77 -17.12 -9.08
CA GLU A 237 2.52 -16.49 -9.48
C GLU A 237 1.86 -15.78 -8.29
N LEU A 238 1.26 -14.62 -8.52
CA LEU A 238 0.40 -13.93 -7.57
C LEU A 238 -1.01 -13.84 -8.15
N LYS A 239 -1.96 -14.48 -7.46
CA LYS A 239 -3.37 -14.55 -7.86
C LYS A 239 -4.26 -13.85 -6.83
N VAL A 240 -5.46 -13.46 -7.25
CA VAL A 240 -6.50 -12.92 -6.39
C VAL A 240 -7.82 -13.61 -6.69
N LEU A 241 -8.50 -14.04 -5.64
CA LEU A 241 -9.90 -14.47 -5.65
C LEU A 241 -10.65 -13.52 -4.73
N THR A 242 -11.75 -12.97 -5.20
CA THR A 242 -12.50 -11.98 -4.42
C THR A 242 -13.98 -12.04 -4.77
N LYS A 243 -14.81 -11.67 -3.78
CA LYS A 243 -16.23 -11.44 -4.00
C LYS A 243 -16.64 -10.20 -3.22
N GLU A 244 -17.24 -9.26 -3.94
CA GLU A 244 -17.69 -7.99 -3.36
C GLU A 244 -18.65 -8.23 -2.20
N GLY A 245 -18.40 -7.59 -1.06
CA GLY A 245 -19.13 -7.76 0.20
C GLY A 245 -18.68 -8.94 1.07
N GLU A 246 -17.94 -9.92 0.54
CA GLU A 246 -17.55 -11.14 1.29
C GLU A 246 -16.08 -11.15 1.71
N GLY A 247 -15.16 -10.66 0.86
CA GLY A 247 -13.73 -10.59 1.17
C GLY A 247 -12.82 -10.88 0.00
N THR A 248 -11.52 -11.00 0.30
CA THR A 248 -10.47 -11.23 -0.70
C THR A 248 -9.49 -12.29 -0.23
N GLU A 249 -9.04 -13.11 -1.17
CA GLU A 249 -7.97 -14.09 -0.99
C GLU A 249 -6.85 -13.78 -1.99
N PHE A 250 -5.68 -13.38 -1.50
CA PHE A 250 -4.46 -13.30 -2.30
C PHE A 250 -3.67 -14.59 -2.16
N ILE A 251 -3.21 -15.14 -3.29
CA ILE A 251 -2.54 -16.43 -3.38
C ILE A 251 -1.17 -16.23 -4.01
N ILE A 252 -0.13 -16.53 -3.26
CA ILE A 252 1.25 -16.58 -3.73
C ILE A 252 1.59 -18.04 -4.03
N LEU A 253 2.10 -18.33 -5.22
CA LEU A 253 2.61 -19.64 -5.60
C LEU A 253 4.12 -19.50 -5.86
N LEU A 254 4.93 -20.13 -5.02
CA LEU A 254 6.40 -20.16 -5.17
C LEU A 254 6.82 -21.53 -5.72
N PRO A 255 7.64 -21.60 -6.78
CA PRO A 255 8.14 -22.86 -7.27
C PRO A 255 9.00 -23.56 -6.20
N LYS A 256 8.92 -24.88 -6.14
CA LYS A 256 9.84 -25.72 -5.38
C LYS A 256 11.05 -25.99 -6.25
N GLU A 257 12.15 -25.32 -5.97
CA GLU A 257 13.47 -25.68 -6.49
C GLU A 257 14.35 -26.16 -5.37
#